data_c5eb348e1686a64fe9521f401011e7f9
#
_entry.id   c5eb348e1686a64fe9521f401011e7f9
#
_cell.length_a   1.000
_cell.length_b   1.000
_cell.length_c   1.000
_cell.angle_alpha   90.00
_cell.angle_beta   90.00
_cell.angle_gamma   90.00
#
_symmetry.space_group_name_H-M   'P 1'
#
loop_
_entity.id
_entity.type
_entity.pdbx_description
1 polymer ?
#
loop_
_entity_poly.entity_id
_entity_poly.type
_entity_poly.pdbx_seq_one_letter_code
_entity_poly.pdbx_strand_id
1 'polypeptide(L)' 'MEEPITRAEYEEYQKRIEDEDHRQNKRIEQLEENTKQINALTVSIEKLAQSVESMVKEQEAQGKRL' A
#
# COMPACT_ATOMS: atom_id res chain seq x y z
N MET A 1 12.42 47.98 -1.95
CA MET A 1 11.22 47.69 -2.74
C MET A 1 11.45 46.40 -3.47
N GLU A 2 10.66 45.39 -3.14
CA GLU A 2 10.80 44.10 -3.80
C GLU A 2 10.24 44.25 -5.25
N GLU A 3 11.01 43.72 -6.18
CA GLU A 3 10.56 43.68 -7.55
C GLU A 3 9.40 42.68 -7.66
N PRO A 4 8.34 43.04 -8.37
CA PRO A 4 7.25 42.09 -8.57
C PRO A 4 7.73 40.89 -9.38
N ILE A 5 7.27 39.72 -8.99
CA ILE A 5 7.57 38.46 -9.70
C ILE A 5 7.01 38.66 -11.15
N THR A 6 7.83 38.32 -12.13
CA THR A 6 7.37 38.38 -13.52
C THR A 6 6.31 37.31 -13.77
N ARG A 7 5.48 37.54 -14.78
CA ARG A 7 4.46 36.57 -15.16
C ARG A 7 5.04 35.22 -15.54
N ALA A 8 6.19 35.24 -16.23
CA ALA A 8 6.88 34.00 -16.58
C ALA A 8 7.35 33.22 -15.34
N GLU A 9 7.90 33.91 -14.34
CA GLU A 9 8.32 33.30 -13.09
C GLU A 9 7.15 32.71 -12.31
N TYR A 10 6.03 33.42 -12.30
CA TYR A 10 4.81 32.96 -11.63
C TYR A 10 4.24 31.71 -12.31
N GLU A 11 4.18 31.70 -13.63
CA GLU A 11 3.71 30.55 -14.40
C GLU A 11 4.62 29.32 -14.17
N GLU A 12 5.93 29.54 -14.15
CA GLU A 12 6.89 28.47 -13.88
C GLU A 12 6.74 27.92 -12.47
N TYR A 13 6.51 28.79 -11.49
CA TYR A 13 6.27 28.39 -10.11
C TYR A 13 5.02 27.55 -9.98
N GLN A 14 3.91 27.99 -10.59
CA GLN A 14 2.65 27.25 -10.60
C GLN A 14 2.81 25.88 -11.24
N LYS A 15 3.53 25.81 -12.34
CA LYS A 15 3.78 24.54 -13.04
C LYS A 15 4.54 23.56 -12.16
N ARG A 16 5.53 24.05 -11.42
CA ARG A 16 6.28 23.22 -10.50
C ARG A 16 5.41 22.66 -9.37
N ILE A 17 4.54 23.49 -8.82
CA ILE A 17 3.60 23.06 -7.77
C ILE A 17 2.63 22.01 -8.32
N GLU A 18 2.07 22.23 -9.50
CA GLU A 18 1.18 21.27 -10.12
C GLU A 18 1.85 19.94 -10.42
N ASP A 19 3.08 19.97 -10.93
CA ASP A 19 3.86 18.75 -11.19
C ASP A 19 4.17 18.00 -9.90
N GLU A 20 4.49 18.71 -8.83
CA GLU A 20 4.77 18.10 -7.52
C GLU A 20 3.51 17.48 -6.93
N ASP A 21 2.37 18.17 -6.99
CA ASP A 21 1.08 17.66 -6.54
C ASP A 21 0.70 16.40 -7.32
N HIS A 22 0.91 16.40 -8.62
CA HIS A 22 0.63 15.25 -9.46
C HIS A 22 1.50 14.05 -9.06
N ARG A 23 2.77 14.28 -8.77
CA ARG A 23 3.68 13.22 -8.30
C ARG A 23 3.24 12.68 -6.94
N GLN A 24 2.86 13.56 -6.02
CA GLN A 24 2.39 13.16 -4.70
C GLN A 24 1.11 12.33 -4.81
N ASN A 25 0.17 12.74 -5.65
CA ASN A 25 -1.06 12.01 -5.87
C ASN A 25 -0.81 10.61 -6.42
N LYS A 26 0.13 10.47 -7.36
CA LYS A 26 0.53 9.16 -7.86
C LYS A 26 1.13 8.27 -6.77
N ARG A 27 1.95 8.85 -5.90
CA ARG A 27 2.53 8.11 -4.78
C ARG A 27 1.47 7.64 -3.81
N ILE A 28 0.49 8.48 -3.52
CA ILE A 28 -0.64 8.13 -2.64
C ILE A 28 -1.43 6.98 -3.25
N GLU A 29 -1.74 7.03 -4.54
CA GLU A 29 -2.41 5.94 -5.24
C GLU A 29 -1.64 4.63 -5.16
N GLN A 30 -0.32 4.67 -5.35
CA GLN A 30 0.54 3.50 -5.24
C GLN A 30 0.53 2.93 -3.82
N LEU A 31 0.59 3.80 -2.81
CA LEU A 31 0.53 3.38 -1.41
C LEU A 31 -0.80 2.74 -1.07
N GLU A 32 -1.90 3.29 -1.56
CA GLU A 32 -3.23 2.72 -1.38
C GLU A 32 -3.33 1.34 -2.03
N GLU A 33 -2.81 1.19 -3.23
CA GLU A 33 -2.78 -0.09 -3.94
C GLU A 33 -1.93 -1.11 -3.18
N ASN A 34 -0.75 -0.70 -2.73
CA ASN A 34 0.12 -1.56 -1.93
C ASN A 34 -0.56 -1.99 -0.63
N THR A 35 -1.27 -1.08 0.01
CA THR A 35 -2.02 -1.39 1.24
C THR A 35 -3.09 -2.45 0.98
N LYS A 36 -3.82 -2.34 -0.13
CA LYS A 36 -4.80 -3.34 -0.53
C LYS A 36 -4.16 -4.71 -0.74
N GLN A 37 -3.01 -4.74 -1.42
CA GLN A 37 -2.28 -5.98 -1.67
C GLN A 37 -1.78 -6.60 -0.37
N ILE A 38 -1.25 -5.80 0.54
CA ILE A 38 -0.79 -6.27 1.85
C ILE A 38 -1.96 -6.84 2.65
N ASN A 39 -3.12 -6.17 2.64
CA ASN A 39 -4.31 -6.67 3.34
C ASN A 39 -4.78 -8.00 2.75
N ALA A 40 -4.78 -8.14 1.43
CA ALA A 40 -5.14 -9.40 0.76
C ALA A 40 -4.17 -10.51 1.12
N LEU A 41 -2.87 -10.23 1.16
CA LEU A 41 -1.86 -11.18 1.59
C LEU A 41 -2.04 -11.58 3.05
N THR A 42 -2.34 -10.63 3.92
CA THR A 42 -2.59 -10.89 5.34
C THR A 42 -3.77 -11.87 5.51
N VAL A 43 -4.86 -11.64 4.78
CA VAL A 43 -6.02 -12.54 4.83
C VAL A 43 -5.64 -13.94 4.33
N SER A 44 -4.85 -14.02 3.25
CA SER A 44 -4.38 -15.30 2.71
C SER A 44 -3.51 -16.05 3.70
N ILE A 45 -2.62 -15.34 4.39
CA ILE A 45 -1.75 -15.92 5.41
C ILE A 45 -2.58 -16.44 6.59
N GLU A 46 -3.59 -15.69 7.02
CA GLU A 46 -4.49 -16.13 8.10
C GLU A 46 -5.23 -17.40 7.72
N LYS A 47 -5.71 -17.51 6.49
CA LYS A 47 -6.38 -18.71 5.99
C LYS A 47 -5.43 -19.90 5.94
N LEU A 48 -4.20 -19.67 5.48
CA LEU A 48 -3.18 -20.73 5.48
C LEU A 48 -2.85 -21.18 6.89
N ALA A 49 -2.71 -20.26 7.83
CA ALA A 49 -2.44 -20.59 9.22
C ALA A 49 -3.56 -21.43 9.82
N GLN A 50 -4.83 -21.10 9.53
CA GLN A 50 -5.97 -21.89 9.96
C GLN A 50 -5.98 -23.29 9.35
N SER A 51 -5.64 -23.39 8.06
CA SER A 51 -5.54 -24.68 7.38
C SER A 51 -4.45 -25.55 7.98
N VAL A 52 -3.28 -24.99 8.25
CA VAL A 52 -2.17 -25.70 8.89
C VAL A 52 -2.58 -26.17 10.30
N GLU A 53 -3.22 -25.29 11.07
CA GLU A 53 -3.70 -25.64 12.40
C GLU A 53 -4.69 -26.82 12.36
N SER A 54 -5.63 -26.79 11.41
CA SER A 54 -6.58 -27.88 11.21
C SER A 54 -5.87 -29.18 10.85
N MET A 55 -4.86 -29.13 9.98
CA MET A 55 -4.09 -30.30 9.59
C MET A 55 -3.30 -30.87 10.76
N VAL A 56 -2.71 -30.03 11.59
CA VAL A 56 -1.98 -30.47 12.80
C VAL A 56 -2.92 -31.17 13.76
N LYS A 57 -4.09 -30.59 14.01
CA LYS A 57 -5.09 -31.21 14.90
C LYS A 57 -5.56 -32.56 14.36
N GLU A 58 -5.77 -32.66 13.05
CA GLU A 58 -6.17 -33.90 12.41
C GLU A 58 -5.10 -34.96 12.52
N GLN A 59 -3.82 -34.60 12.31
CA GLN A 59 -2.69 -35.52 12.47
C GLN A 59 -2.56 -35.99 13.93
N GLU A 60 -2.75 -35.09 14.88
CA GLU A 60 -2.72 -35.47 16.30
C GLU A 60 -3.82 -36.47 16.65
N ALA A 61 -5.03 -36.25 16.12
CA ALA A 61 -6.14 -37.13 16.30
C ALA A 61 -5.86 -38.52 15.70
N GLN A 62 -5.27 -38.55 14.49
CA GLN A 62 -4.89 -39.81 13.84
C GLN A 62 -3.78 -40.52 14.59
N GLY A 63 -2.79 -39.76 15.08
CA GLY A 63 -1.71 -40.33 15.88
C GLY A 63 -2.18 -40.99 17.19
N LYS A 64 -3.22 -40.45 17.79
CA LYS A 64 -3.83 -40.99 19.00
C LYS A 64 -4.64 -42.27 18.76
N ARG A 65 -5.05 -42.51 17.52
CA ARG A 65 -5.78 -43.73 17.14
C ARG A 65 -4.87 -44.95 16.94
N LEU A 66 -3.62 -44.68 16.78
CA LEU A 66 -2.63 -45.74 16.67
C LEU A 66 -2.23 -46.25 18.03
#